data_d0948ecbdaf0ba4eb14dec60b347ad92
#
_entry.id   d0948ecbdaf0ba4eb14dec60b347ad92
#
_cell.length_a   1.000
_cell.length_b   1.000
_cell.length_c   1.000
_cell.angle_alpha   90.00
_cell.angle_beta   90.00
_cell.angle_gamma   90.00
#
_symmetry.space_group_name_H-M   'P 1'
#
loop_
_entity.id
_entity.type
_entity.pdbx_description
1 polymer ?
#
loop_
_entity_poly.entity_id
_entity_poly.type
_entity_poly.pdbx_seq_one_letter_code
_entity_poly.pdbx_strand_id
1 'polypeptide(L)'
;MRERLVWAGAKCGTAYLRDPLPISIWEEGCIWRSEAINSLERRGRNFRVAYLSGHTMAQRAAIAADLAIAPLPRSYVLNDMVILGDKEGLPELGCFDIRLIMGDKASRPVLAVAESIRSAFVEVAKAA
;
A
#
# COMPACT_ATOMS: atom_id res chain seq x y z
N MET A 1 7.39 9.89 9.32
CA MET A 1 6.17 10.27 8.60
C MET A 1 5.14 9.17 8.81
N ARG A 2 3.89 9.51 9.14
CA ARG A 2 2.79 8.56 9.24
C ARG A 2 2.08 8.46 7.89
N GLU A 3 1.87 7.23 7.41
CA GLU A 3 1.27 6.94 6.11
C GLU A 3 0.06 6.02 6.28
N ARG A 4 -1.00 6.22 5.49
CA ARG A 4 -2.17 5.37 5.50
C ARG A 4 -2.02 4.24 4.48
N LEU A 5 -2.38 3.04 4.89
CA LEU A 5 -2.58 1.93 3.97
C LEU A 5 -4.03 1.97 3.47
N VAL A 6 -4.23 1.82 2.17
CA VAL A 6 -5.57 1.86 1.54
C VAL A 6 -5.72 0.72 0.53
N TRP A 7 -6.95 0.28 0.31
CA TRP A 7 -7.24 -0.59 -0.82
C TRP A 7 -7.26 0.23 -2.10
N ALA A 8 -6.52 -0.20 -3.10
CA ALA A 8 -6.47 0.42 -4.41
C ALA A 8 -6.96 -0.54 -5.50
N GLY A 9 -7.80 -0.05 -6.38
CA GLY A 9 -8.29 -0.74 -7.57
C GLY A 9 -8.13 0.12 -8.82
N ALA A 10 -8.37 -0.46 -9.99
CA ALA A 10 -8.39 0.30 -11.24
C ALA A 10 -9.54 1.31 -11.24
N LYS A 11 -9.30 2.49 -11.77
CA LYS A 11 -10.36 3.47 -12.01
C LYS A 11 -11.35 2.88 -13.03
N CYS A 12 -12.63 2.89 -12.69
CA CYS A 12 -13.68 2.21 -13.46
C CYS A 12 -13.52 0.68 -13.58
N GLY A 13 -12.65 0.07 -12.76
CA GLY A 13 -12.47 -1.38 -12.71
C GLY A 13 -13.57 -2.09 -11.93
N THR A 14 -13.60 -3.40 -12.05
CA THR A 14 -14.62 -4.30 -11.46
C THR A 14 -14.01 -5.43 -10.62
N ALA A 15 -12.69 -5.49 -10.49
CA ALA A 15 -12.02 -6.57 -9.76
C ALA A 15 -12.55 -6.72 -8.32
N TYR A 16 -12.89 -5.62 -7.66
CA TYR A 16 -13.42 -5.61 -6.28
C TYR A 16 -14.82 -6.25 -6.14
N LEU A 17 -15.56 -6.41 -7.25
CA LEU A 17 -16.88 -7.06 -7.27
C LEU A 17 -16.80 -8.58 -7.32
N ARG A 18 -15.64 -9.14 -7.62
CA ARG A 18 -15.47 -10.59 -7.78
C ARG A 18 -15.51 -11.30 -6.43
N ASP A 19 -16.01 -12.53 -6.43
CA ASP A 19 -16.02 -13.43 -5.28
C ASP A 19 -15.50 -14.82 -5.70
N PRO A 20 -14.40 -15.32 -5.13
CA PRO A 20 -13.56 -14.69 -4.13
C PRO A 20 -12.84 -13.43 -4.66
N LEU A 21 -12.68 -12.43 -3.80
CA LEU A 21 -11.99 -11.17 -4.10
C LEU A 21 -10.54 -11.43 -4.50
N PRO A 22 -10.11 -11.09 -5.73
CA PRO A 22 -8.72 -11.26 -6.13
C PRO A 22 -7.85 -10.13 -5.54
N ILE A 23 -6.84 -10.50 -4.75
CA ILE A 23 -5.88 -9.55 -4.19
C ILE A 23 -4.47 -9.79 -4.72
N SER A 24 -3.74 -8.71 -4.92
CA SER A 24 -2.31 -8.71 -5.21
C SER A 24 -1.57 -8.20 -3.99
N ILE A 25 -0.65 -8.98 -3.44
CA ILE A 25 0.00 -8.69 -2.16
C ILE A 25 1.49 -9.06 -2.17
N TRP A 26 2.18 -8.59 -1.15
CA TRP A 26 3.59 -8.90 -0.89
C TRP A 26 3.78 -10.30 -0.32
N GLU A 27 5.02 -10.73 -0.29
CA GLU A 27 5.45 -12.00 0.30
C GLU A 27 5.25 -12.01 1.82
N GLU A 28 5.39 -13.17 2.42
CA GLU A 28 5.30 -13.35 3.87
C GLU A 28 6.33 -12.48 4.61
N GLY A 29 5.96 -12.02 5.81
CA GLY A 29 6.75 -11.09 6.61
C GLY A 29 6.50 -9.62 6.31
N CYS A 30 5.77 -9.27 5.24
CA CYS A 30 5.36 -7.90 4.98
C CYS A 30 4.19 -7.49 5.89
N ILE A 31 4.36 -6.39 6.63
CA ILE A 31 3.31 -5.86 7.53
C ILE A 31 2.04 -5.46 6.77
N TRP A 32 2.16 -4.94 5.55
CA TRP A 32 1.00 -4.56 4.73
C TRP A 32 0.19 -5.77 4.29
N ARG A 33 0.88 -6.89 3.97
CA ARG A 33 0.22 -8.17 3.70
C ARG A 33 -0.59 -8.64 4.91
N SER A 34 0.03 -8.68 6.08
CA SER A 34 -0.61 -9.14 7.31
C SER A 34 -1.83 -8.29 7.65
N GLU A 35 -1.72 -6.97 7.55
CA GLU A 35 -2.85 -6.07 7.80
C GLU A 35 -4.00 -6.30 6.80
N ALA A 36 -3.69 -6.44 5.51
CA ALA A 36 -4.68 -6.69 4.47
C ALA A 36 -5.45 -8.00 4.71
N ILE A 37 -4.72 -9.10 4.93
CA ILE A 37 -5.34 -10.43 5.17
C ILE A 37 -6.19 -10.40 6.44
N ASN A 38 -5.62 -9.96 7.56
CA ASN A 38 -6.33 -9.92 8.84
C ASN A 38 -7.58 -9.04 8.78
N SER A 39 -7.55 -7.94 8.05
CA SER A 39 -8.72 -7.06 7.90
C SER A 39 -9.85 -7.71 7.09
N LEU A 40 -9.52 -8.42 6.01
CA LEU A 40 -10.50 -9.16 5.20
C LEU A 40 -11.10 -10.33 5.99
N GLU A 41 -10.29 -11.06 6.75
CA GLU A 41 -10.75 -12.16 7.61
C GLU A 41 -11.70 -11.65 8.70
N ARG A 42 -11.33 -10.55 9.39
CA ARG A 42 -12.23 -9.92 10.39
C ARG A 42 -13.55 -9.45 9.79
N ARG A 43 -13.54 -8.98 8.54
CA ARG A 43 -14.75 -8.57 7.81
C ARG A 43 -15.57 -9.77 7.30
N GLY A 44 -15.00 -10.98 7.29
CA GLY A 44 -15.61 -12.16 6.66
C GLY A 44 -15.68 -12.07 5.14
N ARG A 45 -14.81 -11.25 4.52
CA ARG A 45 -14.75 -11.10 3.08
C ARG A 45 -13.96 -12.25 2.46
N ASN A 46 -14.61 -13.06 1.64
CA ASN A 46 -13.95 -14.13 0.90
C ASN A 46 -12.95 -13.57 -0.12
N PHE A 47 -11.71 -14.05 -0.11
CA PHE A 47 -10.65 -13.56 -0.99
C PHE A 47 -9.71 -14.68 -1.43
N ARG A 48 -8.95 -14.40 -2.47
CA ARG A 48 -7.84 -15.24 -2.93
C ARG A 48 -6.63 -14.39 -3.26
N VAL A 49 -5.45 -14.87 -2.94
CA VAL A 49 -4.20 -14.27 -3.40
C VAL A 49 -4.05 -14.61 -4.88
N ALA A 50 -4.33 -13.65 -5.75
CA ALA A 50 -4.24 -13.81 -7.19
C ALA A 50 -2.80 -13.59 -7.69
N TYR A 51 -2.09 -12.65 -7.05
CA TYR A 51 -0.70 -12.30 -7.40
C TYR A 51 0.12 -12.07 -6.15
N LEU A 52 1.36 -12.57 -6.17
CA LEU A 52 2.33 -12.46 -5.09
C LEU A 52 3.63 -11.91 -5.65
N SER A 53 4.12 -10.80 -5.09
CA SER A 53 5.41 -10.23 -5.48
C SER A 53 5.96 -9.31 -4.39
N GLY A 54 7.26 -9.33 -4.18
CA GLY A 54 7.98 -8.38 -3.31
C GLY A 54 8.09 -6.96 -3.89
N HIS A 55 7.56 -6.71 -5.09
CA HIS A 55 7.70 -5.41 -5.78
C HIS A 55 6.35 -4.72 -5.97
N THR A 56 6.23 -3.48 -5.49
CA THR A 56 5.04 -2.64 -5.65
C THR A 56 4.61 -2.45 -7.11
N MET A 57 5.56 -2.48 -8.04
CA MET A 57 5.25 -2.37 -9.48
C MET A 57 4.39 -3.53 -9.98
N ALA A 58 4.54 -4.74 -9.43
CA ALA A 58 3.71 -5.88 -9.78
C ALA A 58 2.27 -5.70 -9.27
N GLN A 59 2.08 -5.19 -8.05
CA GLN A 59 0.76 -4.84 -7.52
C GLN A 59 0.08 -3.78 -8.40
N ARG A 60 0.81 -2.75 -8.80
CA ARG A 60 0.29 -1.70 -9.70
C ARG A 60 -0.10 -2.24 -11.07
N ALA A 61 0.70 -3.14 -11.64
CA ALA A 61 0.38 -3.78 -12.91
C ALA A 61 -0.90 -4.62 -12.82
N ALA A 62 -1.09 -5.38 -11.75
CA ALA A 62 -2.31 -6.16 -11.52
C ALA A 62 -3.54 -5.26 -11.35
N ILE A 63 -3.41 -4.10 -10.69
CA ILE A 63 -4.47 -3.10 -10.58
C ILE A 63 -4.79 -2.51 -11.95
N ALA A 64 -3.77 -2.02 -12.69
CA ALA A 64 -3.97 -1.36 -13.98
C ALA A 64 -4.67 -2.27 -15.01
N ALA A 65 -4.42 -3.58 -14.93
CA ALA A 65 -5.07 -4.58 -15.77
C ALA A 65 -6.45 -5.03 -15.24
N ASP A 66 -6.96 -4.44 -14.17
CA ASP A 66 -8.19 -4.84 -13.46
C ASP A 66 -8.25 -6.34 -13.13
N LEU A 67 -7.11 -6.93 -12.80
CA LEU A 67 -6.99 -8.34 -12.45
C LEU A 67 -7.15 -8.59 -10.94
N ALA A 68 -6.76 -7.61 -10.13
CA ALA A 68 -6.82 -7.67 -8.68
C ALA A 68 -6.88 -6.27 -8.07
N ILE A 69 -7.27 -6.18 -6.81
CA ILE A 69 -7.04 -5.01 -5.97
C ILE A 69 -5.80 -5.24 -5.10
N ALA A 70 -5.20 -4.18 -4.56
CA ALA A 70 -4.05 -4.32 -3.68
C ALA A 70 -4.08 -3.31 -2.53
N PRO A 71 -3.52 -3.66 -1.35
CA PRO A 71 -3.25 -2.68 -0.30
C PRO A 71 -2.02 -1.87 -0.70
N LEU A 72 -2.15 -0.56 -0.80
CA LEU A 72 -1.05 0.36 -1.15
C LEU A 72 -0.96 1.49 -0.12
N PRO A 73 0.24 2.05 0.12
CA PRO A 73 0.33 3.36 0.72
C PRO A 73 -0.50 4.37 -0.08
N ARG A 74 -1.22 5.26 0.61
CA ARG A 74 -2.05 6.27 -0.07
C ARG A 74 -1.25 7.10 -1.08
N SER A 75 0.00 7.43 -0.75
CA SER A 75 0.92 8.17 -1.64
C SER A 75 1.27 7.43 -2.94
N TYR A 76 1.01 6.12 -3.02
CA TYR A 76 1.28 5.30 -4.21
C TYR A 76 0.06 5.12 -5.12
N VAL A 77 -1.09 5.67 -4.71
CA VAL A 77 -2.30 5.64 -5.53
C VAL A 77 -2.20 6.71 -6.61
N LEU A 78 -2.21 6.28 -7.85
CA LEU A 78 -2.06 7.16 -9.04
C LEU A 78 -3.43 7.58 -9.61
N ASN A 79 -3.40 8.45 -10.61
CA ASN A 79 -4.61 9.00 -11.24
C ASN A 79 -5.48 7.97 -11.98
N ASP A 80 -4.89 6.84 -12.38
CA ASP A 80 -5.55 5.70 -13.02
C ASP A 80 -6.14 4.69 -12.00
N MET A 81 -5.98 4.97 -10.71
CA MET A 81 -6.46 4.16 -9.60
C MET A 81 -7.53 4.89 -8.80
N VAL A 82 -8.27 4.11 -8.03
CA VAL A 82 -9.28 4.59 -7.07
C VAL A 82 -9.06 3.92 -5.72
N ILE A 83 -9.27 4.68 -4.66
CA ILE A 83 -9.31 4.14 -3.29
C ILE A 83 -10.68 3.51 -3.07
N LEU A 84 -10.65 2.25 -2.66
CA LEU A 84 -11.83 1.45 -2.34
C LEU A 84 -12.00 1.36 -0.82
N GLY A 85 -13.23 1.27 -0.36
CA GLY A 85 -13.51 1.27 1.08
C GLY A 85 -14.82 0.57 1.44
N ASP A 86 -15.49 1.05 2.46
CA ASP A 86 -16.68 0.42 3.02
C ASP A 86 -17.83 0.30 2.02
N LYS A 87 -17.99 1.26 1.12
CA LYS A 87 -18.99 1.23 0.05
C LYS A 87 -18.81 0.05 -0.91
N GLU A 88 -17.57 -0.39 -1.10
CA GLU A 88 -17.17 -1.54 -1.90
C GLU A 88 -17.07 -2.83 -1.06
N GLY A 89 -17.49 -2.79 0.19
CA GLY A 89 -17.44 -3.92 1.13
C GLY A 89 -16.04 -4.25 1.62
N LEU A 90 -15.11 -3.28 1.58
CA LEU A 90 -13.74 -3.45 2.01
C LEU A 90 -13.50 -2.80 3.38
N PRO A 91 -12.78 -3.50 4.28
CA PRO A 91 -12.44 -2.95 5.59
C PRO A 91 -11.43 -1.83 5.47
N GLU A 92 -11.47 -0.89 6.41
CA GLU A 92 -10.42 0.11 6.55
C GLU A 92 -9.10 -0.57 6.95
N LEU A 93 -8.01 -0.14 6.33
CA LEU A 93 -6.65 -0.54 6.67
C LEU A 93 -6.01 0.49 7.60
N GLY A 94 -5.07 0.05 8.40
CA GLY A 94 -4.40 0.89 9.38
C GLY A 94 -3.43 1.92 8.77
N CYS A 95 -2.67 2.54 9.67
CA CYS A 95 -1.56 3.41 9.31
C CYS A 95 -0.24 2.75 9.73
N PHE A 96 0.84 3.16 9.09
CA PHE A 96 2.19 2.75 9.45
C PHE A 96 3.14 3.94 9.48
N ASP A 97 4.24 3.80 10.21
CA ASP A 97 5.24 4.86 10.31
C ASP A 97 6.43 4.57 9.39
N ILE A 98 6.79 5.56 8.59
CA ILE A 98 8.07 5.57 7.86
C ILE A 98 9.07 6.32 8.74
N ARG A 99 10.18 5.64 9.08
CA ARG A 99 11.22 6.16 9.99
C ARG A 99 12.56 6.16 9.28
N LEU A 100 13.28 7.26 9.41
CA LEU A 100 14.69 7.35 9.04
C LEU A 100 15.52 6.99 10.26
N ILE A 101 16.27 5.88 10.18
CA ILE A 101 17.16 5.42 11.25
C ILE A 101 18.59 5.64 10.78
N MET A 102 19.39 6.27 11.63
CA MET A 102 20.81 6.51 11.39
C MET A 102 21.65 5.78 12.41
N GLY A 103 22.84 5.34 12.01
CA GLY A 103 23.80 4.77 12.95
C GLY A 103 24.42 5.85 13.86
N ASP A 104 24.86 5.45 15.04
CA ASP A 104 25.37 6.34 16.08
C ASP A 104 26.62 7.18 15.67
N LYS A 105 27.34 6.73 14.62
CA LYS A 105 28.56 7.39 14.11
C LYS A 105 28.40 7.83 12.66
N ALA A 106 27.31 8.56 12.37
CA ALA A 106 27.07 9.06 11.03
C ALA A 106 28.12 10.11 10.62
N SER A 107 28.79 9.90 9.47
CA SER A 107 29.73 10.87 8.91
C SER A 107 29.00 12.10 8.33
N ARG A 108 29.73 13.20 8.09
CA ARG A 108 29.14 14.42 7.47
C ARG A 108 28.37 14.15 6.15
N PRO A 109 28.88 13.35 5.21
CA PRO A 109 28.12 13.02 4.00
C PRO A 109 26.81 12.27 4.31
N VAL A 110 26.83 11.34 5.27
CA VAL A 110 25.63 10.59 5.68
C VAL A 110 24.59 11.53 6.29
N LEU A 111 25.01 12.50 7.10
CA LEU A 111 24.10 13.52 7.67
C LEU A 111 23.47 14.39 6.59
N ALA A 112 24.25 14.80 5.56
CA ALA A 112 23.72 15.58 4.45
C ALA A 112 22.67 14.81 3.63
N VAL A 113 22.91 13.52 3.35
CA VAL A 113 21.95 12.65 2.66
C VAL A 113 20.71 12.46 3.51
N ALA A 114 20.85 12.22 4.81
CA ALA A 114 19.73 12.05 5.73
C ALA A 114 18.84 13.30 5.76
N GLU A 115 19.43 14.49 5.75
CA GLU A 115 18.67 15.76 5.70
C GLU A 115 17.91 15.92 4.37
N SER A 116 18.55 15.59 3.24
CA SER A 116 17.89 15.60 1.94
C SER A 116 16.69 14.64 1.89
N ILE A 117 16.84 13.42 2.42
CA ILE A 117 15.75 12.45 2.53
C ILE A 117 14.64 13.01 3.41
N ARG A 118 14.97 13.56 4.59
CA ARG A 118 13.98 14.13 5.51
C ARG A 118 13.17 15.25 4.84
N SER A 119 13.84 16.16 4.14
CA SER A 119 13.21 17.27 3.43
C SER A 119 12.25 16.78 2.36
N ALA A 120 12.64 15.78 1.55
CA ALA A 120 11.78 15.19 0.53
C ALA A 120 10.51 14.56 1.13
N PHE A 121 10.63 13.85 2.27
CA PHE A 121 9.47 13.28 2.94
C PHE A 121 8.54 14.31 3.58
N VAL A 122 9.06 15.46 4.02
CA VAL A 122 8.23 16.57 4.53
C VAL A 122 7.40 17.19 3.39
N GLU A 123 7.97 17.34 2.20
CA GLU A 123 7.25 17.85 1.03
C GLU A 123 6.13 16.89 0.59
N VAL A 124 6.41 15.59 0.52
CA VAL A 124 5.41 14.56 0.21
C VAL A 124 4.27 14.58 1.23
N ALA A 125 4.57 14.71 2.52
CA ALA A 125 3.55 14.74 3.57
C ALA A 125 2.67 16.00 3.53
N LYS A 126 3.13 17.11 2.94
CA LYS A 126 2.33 18.33 2.75
C LYS A 126 1.43 18.27 1.51
N ALA A 127 1.78 17.41 0.54
CA ALA A 127 1.04 17.23 -0.71
C ALA A 127 -0.05 16.15 -0.64
N ALA A 128 -0.06 15.33 0.42
CA ALA A 128 -1.00 14.23 0.66
C ALA A 128 -2.17 14.63 1.57
#